data_2c5f6ef1d6fcd47a1f3d115ff90f395c
#
_entry.id   2c5f6ef1d6fcd47a1f3d115ff90f395c
#
_cell.length_a   1.000
_cell.length_b   1.000
_cell.length_c   1.000
_cell.angle_alpha   90.00
_cell.angle_beta   90.00
_cell.angle_gamma   90.00
#
_symmetry.space_group_name_H-M   'P 1'
#
loop_
_entity.id
_entity.type
_entity.pdbx_description
1 polymer ?
#
loop_
_entity_poly.entity_id
_entity_poly.type
_entity_poly.pdbx_seq_one_letter_code
_entity_poly.pdbx_strand_id
1 'polypeptide(L)'
;MKLKLIAASIVGLGMSTAAWAVDPFTIQDIRIEGLQRTEPATIFSYLPVQVGDRFSDGQAQAIIKDLYATGFFDDVQVETMGNQVLLTVVERPVITDLRVSGGKAIKNDLIRTNLQNFGLATSQTYDEAIMSQAVEGLKREYANRGKYDAKITPKVARLDRNRVEIELTIDEGETTTIKNIEFDGNEKFSDRT
;
A
#
# COMPACT_ATOMS: atom_id res chain seq x y z
N MET A 1 -60.69 -20.91 -33.36
CA MET A 1 -59.23 -20.90 -33.23
C MET A 1 -58.88 -20.67 -31.73
N LYS A 2 -58.41 -21.70 -31.04
CA LYS A 2 -58.11 -21.67 -29.61
C LYS A 2 -56.59 -21.41 -29.41
N LEU A 3 -56.25 -20.25 -28.87
CA LEU A 3 -54.88 -19.88 -28.54
C LEU A 3 -54.52 -20.53 -27.20
N LYS A 4 -53.52 -21.40 -27.14
CA LYS A 4 -52.97 -21.98 -25.92
C LYS A 4 -51.82 -21.12 -25.46
N LEU A 5 -51.97 -20.47 -24.28
CA LEU A 5 -50.89 -19.87 -23.56
C LEU A 5 -50.01 -20.97 -22.93
N ILE A 6 -48.73 -20.97 -23.29
CA ILE A 6 -47.71 -21.79 -22.64
C ILE A 6 -47.04 -20.90 -21.61
N ALA A 7 -47.27 -21.15 -20.32
CA ALA A 7 -46.54 -20.50 -19.22
C ALA A 7 -45.20 -21.22 -19.06
N ALA A 8 -44.10 -20.53 -19.39
CA ALA A 8 -42.76 -21.00 -19.12
C ALA A 8 -42.36 -20.62 -17.67
N SER A 9 -42.34 -21.61 -16.80
CA SER A 9 -41.79 -21.46 -15.43
C SER A 9 -40.26 -21.44 -15.46
N ILE A 10 -39.66 -20.29 -15.22
CA ILE A 10 -38.22 -20.17 -15.00
C ILE A 10 -37.95 -20.57 -13.55
N VAL A 11 -37.44 -21.79 -13.37
CA VAL A 11 -36.87 -22.23 -12.09
C VAL A 11 -35.48 -21.63 -11.96
N GLY A 12 -35.33 -20.51 -11.22
CA GLY A 12 -34.05 -19.94 -10.87
C GLY A 12 -33.34 -20.87 -9.86
N LEU A 13 -32.30 -21.59 -10.29
CA LEU A 13 -31.36 -22.24 -9.39
C LEU A 13 -30.53 -21.15 -8.72
N GLY A 14 -30.90 -20.80 -7.50
CA GLY A 14 -30.04 -19.99 -6.63
C GLY A 14 -28.83 -20.84 -6.21
N MET A 15 -27.66 -20.58 -6.80
CA MET A 15 -26.38 -21.06 -6.25
C MET A 15 -26.12 -20.34 -4.95
N SER A 16 -26.51 -20.95 -3.82
CA SER A 16 -26.05 -20.54 -2.50
C SER A 16 -24.55 -20.89 -2.42
N THR A 17 -23.69 -19.87 -2.48
CA THR A 17 -22.28 -20.00 -2.09
C THR A 17 -22.27 -20.25 -0.59
N ALA A 18 -22.07 -21.50 -0.18
CA ALA A 18 -21.82 -21.83 1.21
C ALA A 18 -20.51 -21.14 1.62
N ALA A 19 -20.58 -20.11 2.43
CA ALA A 19 -19.43 -19.59 3.12
C ALA A 19 -18.95 -20.70 4.07
N TRP A 20 -17.75 -21.22 3.84
CA TRP A 20 -17.14 -22.23 4.69
C TRP A 20 -16.67 -21.51 5.97
N ALA A 21 -17.51 -21.48 6.99
CA ALA A 21 -17.12 -21.05 8.32
C ALA A 21 -16.27 -22.14 8.96
N VAL A 22 -15.17 -21.76 9.58
CA VAL A 22 -14.31 -22.70 10.31
C VAL A 22 -15.03 -23.11 11.60
N ASP A 23 -15.25 -24.43 11.80
CA ASP A 23 -15.77 -24.93 13.06
C ASP A 23 -14.79 -24.58 14.20
N PRO A 24 -15.27 -23.95 15.29
CA PRO A 24 -14.39 -23.54 16.39
C PRO A 24 -13.66 -24.75 17.03
N PHE A 25 -12.34 -24.68 17.12
CA PHE A 25 -11.49 -25.73 17.73
C PHE A 25 -10.52 -25.12 18.75
N THR A 26 -9.85 -25.99 19.55
CA THR A 26 -8.79 -25.56 20.46
C THR A 26 -7.44 -25.66 19.73
N ILE A 27 -6.68 -24.57 19.73
CA ILE A 27 -5.36 -24.48 19.08
C ILE A 27 -4.39 -25.44 19.77
N GLN A 28 -3.82 -26.37 19.02
CA GLN A 28 -2.76 -27.28 19.48
C GLN A 28 -1.37 -26.83 19.07
N ASP A 29 -1.26 -26.10 17.94
CA ASP A 29 0.01 -25.61 17.41
C ASP A 29 -0.24 -24.35 16.57
N ILE A 30 0.75 -23.45 16.55
CA ILE A 30 0.77 -22.27 15.68
C ILE A 30 2.10 -22.27 14.92
N ARG A 31 2.04 -22.32 13.60
CA ARG A 31 3.19 -22.28 12.72
C ARG A 31 3.21 -20.96 11.94
N ILE A 32 4.41 -20.44 11.74
CA ILE A 32 4.63 -19.22 11.00
C ILE A 32 5.62 -19.51 9.87
N GLU A 33 5.21 -19.23 8.64
CA GLU A 33 6.01 -19.39 7.43
C GLU A 33 6.19 -18.04 6.72
N GLY A 34 7.27 -17.89 5.92
CA GLY A 34 7.55 -16.70 5.13
C GLY A 34 8.42 -15.66 5.84
N LEU A 35 8.80 -15.88 7.11
CA LEU A 35 9.72 -14.99 7.81
C LEU A 35 11.12 -15.05 7.19
N GLN A 36 11.74 -13.88 7.01
CA GLN A 36 13.09 -13.75 6.45
C GLN A 36 14.05 -13.04 7.41
N ARG A 37 13.55 -12.08 8.16
CA ARG A 37 14.32 -11.22 9.06
C ARG A 37 13.77 -11.19 10.48
N THR A 38 12.45 -11.23 10.61
CA THR A 38 11.78 -11.17 11.92
C THR A 38 11.86 -12.53 12.59
N GLU A 39 12.21 -12.54 13.86
CA GLU A 39 12.21 -13.79 14.64
C GLU A 39 10.78 -14.23 14.97
N PRO A 40 10.45 -15.53 14.91
CA PRO A 40 9.12 -16.03 15.23
C PRO A 40 8.62 -15.57 16.61
N ALA A 41 9.49 -15.50 17.62
CA ALA A 41 9.14 -15.05 18.96
C ALA A 41 8.57 -13.62 18.99
N THR A 42 9.08 -12.75 18.11
CA THR A 42 8.55 -11.39 17.96
C THR A 42 7.11 -11.41 17.47
N ILE A 43 6.81 -12.27 16.48
CA ILE A 43 5.45 -12.37 15.93
C ILE A 43 4.49 -12.92 16.97
N PHE A 44 4.88 -13.93 17.72
CA PHE A 44 4.05 -14.48 18.81
C PHE A 44 3.64 -13.41 19.83
N SER A 45 4.45 -12.39 20.07
CA SER A 45 4.12 -11.29 20.98
C SER A 45 3.00 -10.35 20.48
N TYR A 46 2.75 -10.36 19.18
CA TYR A 46 1.67 -9.58 18.54
C TYR A 46 0.40 -10.39 18.28
N LEU A 47 0.44 -11.72 18.47
CA LEU A 47 -0.74 -12.54 18.24
C LEU A 47 -1.74 -12.38 19.39
N PRO A 48 -3.04 -12.16 19.07
CA PRO A 48 -4.11 -12.11 20.08
C PRO A 48 -4.56 -13.49 20.58
N VAL A 49 -3.87 -14.56 20.16
CA VAL A 49 -4.16 -15.95 20.50
C VAL A 49 -2.89 -16.72 20.85
N GLN A 50 -3.05 -17.78 21.64
CA GLN A 50 -1.98 -18.70 22.00
C GLN A 50 -2.42 -20.17 21.91
N VAL A 51 -1.47 -21.10 21.99
CA VAL A 51 -1.80 -22.53 22.09
C VAL A 51 -2.66 -22.78 23.31
N GLY A 52 -3.76 -23.49 23.12
CA GLY A 52 -4.79 -23.76 24.15
C GLY A 52 -6.03 -22.87 24.02
N ASP A 53 -5.96 -21.76 23.30
CA ASP A 53 -7.12 -20.89 23.07
C ASP A 53 -8.10 -21.51 22.07
N ARG A 54 -9.34 -21.01 22.11
CA ARG A 54 -10.36 -21.40 21.13
C ARG A 54 -10.23 -20.54 19.88
N PHE A 55 -10.09 -21.20 18.73
CA PHE A 55 -9.99 -20.55 17.44
C PHE A 55 -11.33 -20.51 16.70
N SER A 56 -11.62 -19.42 16.03
CA SER A 56 -12.76 -19.22 15.14
C SER A 56 -12.42 -18.15 14.10
N ASP A 57 -13.32 -17.89 13.16
CA ASP A 57 -13.13 -16.85 12.13
C ASP A 57 -12.84 -15.46 12.73
N GLY A 58 -13.41 -15.14 13.89
CA GLY A 58 -13.15 -13.88 14.58
C GLY A 58 -11.70 -13.74 15.04
N GLN A 59 -11.07 -14.81 15.51
CA GLN A 59 -9.65 -14.83 15.88
C GLN A 59 -8.76 -14.73 14.63
N ALA A 60 -9.13 -15.39 13.52
CA ALA A 60 -8.39 -15.24 12.26
C ALA A 60 -8.35 -13.79 11.79
N GLN A 61 -9.48 -13.09 11.83
CA GLN A 61 -9.56 -11.68 11.47
C GLN A 61 -8.74 -10.78 12.43
N ALA A 62 -8.77 -11.08 13.73
CA ALA A 62 -7.99 -10.35 14.73
C ALA A 62 -6.48 -10.51 14.48
N ILE A 63 -6.00 -11.74 14.23
CA ILE A 63 -4.61 -12.02 13.87
C ILE A 63 -4.18 -11.20 12.66
N ILE A 64 -4.95 -11.28 11.57
CA ILE A 64 -4.66 -10.54 10.34
C ILE A 64 -4.54 -9.05 10.61
N LYS A 65 -5.53 -8.48 11.30
CA LYS A 65 -5.58 -7.05 11.64
C LYS A 65 -4.38 -6.62 12.49
N ASP A 66 -4.08 -7.37 13.54
CA ASP A 66 -3.00 -7.01 14.49
C ASP A 66 -1.62 -7.13 13.84
N LEU A 67 -1.40 -8.15 13.01
CA LEU A 67 -0.16 -8.30 12.27
C LEU A 67 0.01 -7.22 11.19
N TYR A 68 -1.03 -6.84 10.44
CA TYR A 68 -0.97 -5.70 9.52
C TYR A 68 -0.70 -4.38 10.24
N ALA A 69 -1.26 -4.20 11.44
CA ALA A 69 -1.05 -2.99 12.24
C ALA A 69 0.42 -2.79 12.67
N THR A 70 1.22 -3.86 12.72
CA THR A 70 2.67 -3.75 12.99
C THR A 70 3.44 -3.03 11.88
N GLY A 71 2.91 -3.01 10.65
CA GLY A 71 3.60 -2.48 9.47
C GLY A 71 4.76 -3.35 8.97
N PHE A 72 4.94 -4.56 9.49
CA PHE A 72 6.05 -5.45 9.10
C PHE A 72 5.76 -6.28 7.87
N PHE A 73 4.48 -6.45 7.50
CA PHE A 73 4.04 -7.39 6.48
C PHE A 73 3.33 -6.71 5.33
N ASP A 74 3.62 -7.20 4.11
CA ASP A 74 2.87 -6.86 2.90
C ASP A 74 1.65 -7.77 2.75
N ASP A 75 1.76 -9.03 3.21
CA ASP A 75 0.66 -9.98 3.19
C ASP A 75 0.66 -10.86 4.44
N VAL A 76 -0.53 -11.21 4.91
CA VAL A 76 -0.78 -12.11 6.04
C VAL A 76 -1.95 -13.01 5.71
N GLN A 77 -1.70 -14.32 5.66
CA GLN A 77 -2.70 -15.33 5.44
C GLN A 77 -2.80 -16.23 6.67
N VAL A 78 -4.03 -16.60 7.02
CA VAL A 78 -4.33 -17.50 8.14
C VAL A 78 -5.07 -18.71 7.60
N GLU A 79 -4.46 -19.87 7.73
CA GLU A 79 -5.04 -21.13 7.33
C GLU A 79 -5.14 -22.07 8.53
N THR A 80 -6.05 -23.04 8.45
CA THR A 80 -6.21 -24.06 9.51
C THR A 80 -6.03 -25.46 8.95
N MET A 81 -5.27 -26.28 9.65
CA MET A 81 -5.07 -27.69 9.32
C MET A 81 -5.40 -28.55 10.56
N GLY A 82 -6.64 -29.04 10.63
CA GLY A 82 -7.15 -29.69 11.85
C GLY A 82 -7.16 -28.71 13.03
N ASN A 83 -6.38 -28.98 14.08
CA ASN A 83 -6.26 -28.11 15.26
C ASN A 83 -5.01 -27.22 15.24
N GLN A 84 -4.39 -27.06 14.09
CA GLN A 84 -3.22 -26.19 13.91
C GLN A 84 -3.60 -24.92 13.15
N VAL A 85 -2.99 -23.80 13.52
CA VAL A 85 -3.09 -22.53 12.80
C VAL A 85 -1.78 -22.31 12.06
N LEU A 86 -1.85 -22.14 10.74
CA LEU A 86 -0.73 -21.80 9.88
C LEU A 86 -0.84 -20.31 9.48
N LEU A 87 0.17 -19.55 9.83
CA LEU A 87 0.32 -18.14 9.43
C LEU A 87 1.36 -18.07 8.32
N THR A 88 0.92 -17.70 7.12
CA THR A 88 1.84 -17.41 6.02
C THR A 88 1.96 -15.92 5.85
N VAL A 89 3.18 -15.39 5.97
CA VAL A 89 3.43 -13.95 5.93
C VAL A 89 4.43 -13.58 4.85
N VAL A 90 4.26 -12.38 4.29
CA VAL A 90 5.24 -11.76 3.40
C VAL A 90 5.79 -10.51 4.09
N GLU A 91 7.05 -10.57 4.52
CA GLU A 91 7.68 -9.44 5.20
C GLU A 91 7.95 -8.27 4.24
N ARG A 92 7.67 -7.05 4.69
CA ARG A 92 8.11 -5.83 3.99
C ARG A 92 9.63 -5.71 4.02
N PRO A 93 10.25 -5.36 2.89
CA PRO A 93 11.68 -5.13 2.88
C PRO A 93 12.06 -3.89 3.69
N VAL A 94 13.31 -3.85 4.17
CA VAL A 94 13.84 -2.71 4.91
C VAL A 94 14.69 -1.85 4.01
N ILE A 95 14.50 -0.54 4.12
CA ILE A 95 15.27 0.47 3.41
C ILE A 95 16.67 0.52 4.03
N THR A 96 17.69 0.24 3.21
CA THR A 96 19.11 0.35 3.61
C THR A 96 19.70 1.69 3.22
N ASP A 97 19.25 2.25 2.11
CA ASP A 97 19.71 3.55 1.63
C ASP A 97 18.61 4.28 0.86
N LEU A 98 18.59 5.61 0.98
CA LEU A 98 17.68 6.51 0.28
C LEU A 98 18.47 7.66 -0.34
N ARG A 99 18.63 7.61 -1.67
CA ARG A 99 19.31 8.63 -2.46
C ARG A 99 18.30 9.49 -3.19
N VAL A 100 18.56 10.79 -3.20
CA VAL A 100 17.76 11.77 -3.96
C VAL A 100 18.71 12.57 -4.83
N SER A 101 18.37 12.71 -6.11
CA SER A 101 19.16 13.44 -7.10
C SER A 101 18.28 14.30 -8.01
N GLY A 102 18.87 15.35 -8.59
CA GLY A 102 18.23 16.19 -9.63
C GLY A 102 17.43 17.39 -9.10
N GLY A 103 17.18 17.50 -7.79
CA GLY A 103 16.47 18.64 -7.21
C GLY A 103 17.32 19.92 -7.22
N LYS A 104 16.79 20.97 -7.86
CA LYS A 104 17.37 22.34 -7.89
C LYS A 104 16.44 23.36 -7.27
N ALA A 105 15.16 23.39 -7.70
CA ALA A 105 14.13 24.27 -7.13
C ALA A 105 13.77 23.87 -5.69
N ILE A 106 13.87 22.57 -5.38
CA ILE A 106 13.80 22.03 -4.01
C ILE A 106 15.10 21.25 -3.77
N LYS A 107 15.85 21.62 -2.73
CA LYS A 107 17.12 20.98 -2.39
C LYS A 107 16.91 19.50 -2.06
N ASN A 108 17.80 18.64 -2.54
CA ASN A 108 17.75 17.18 -2.32
C ASN A 108 17.65 16.81 -0.83
N ASP A 109 18.35 17.53 0.05
CA ASP A 109 18.29 17.26 1.50
C ASP A 109 16.92 17.56 2.10
N LEU A 110 16.24 18.61 1.63
CA LEU A 110 14.87 18.90 2.04
C LEU A 110 13.90 17.84 1.58
N ILE A 111 14.06 17.37 0.33
CA ILE A 111 13.25 16.28 -0.21
C ILE A 111 13.48 15.00 0.61
N ARG A 112 14.73 14.68 0.92
CA ARG A 112 15.08 13.53 1.77
C ARG A 112 14.41 13.61 3.15
N THR A 113 14.48 14.78 3.79
CA THR A 113 13.83 15.00 5.10
C THR A 113 12.32 14.81 5.01
N ASN A 114 11.68 15.30 3.96
CA ASN A 114 10.25 15.10 3.75
C ASN A 114 9.91 13.62 3.55
N LEU A 115 10.69 12.87 2.76
CA LEU A 115 10.50 11.43 2.59
C LEU A 115 10.65 10.68 3.91
N GLN A 116 11.61 11.06 4.75
CA GLN A 116 11.78 10.49 6.09
C GLN A 116 10.55 10.72 6.99
N ASN A 117 9.95 11.90 6.91
CA ASN A 117 8.72 12.22 7.64
C ASN A 117 7.51 11.40 7.17
N PHE A 118 7.52 10.90 5.93
CA PHE A 118 6.56 9.94 5.42
C PHE A 118 6.85 8.48 5.82
N GLY A 119 7.93 8.23 6.57
CA GLY A 119 8.34 6.88 6.97
C GLY A 119 9.32 6.20 5.98
N LEU A 120 9.76 6.92 4.95
CA LEU A 120 10.75 6.42 3.97
C LEU A 120 12.17 6.78 4.45
N ALA A 121 12.64 6.11 5.47
CA ALA A 121 13.96 6.34 6.05
C ALA A 121 14.77 5.04 6.12
N THR A 122 16.09 5.16 6.19
CA THR A 122 16.96 4.01 6.46
C THR A 122 16.52 3.29 7.74
N SER A 123 16.53 1.98 7.70
CA SER A 123 16.06 1.06 8.76
C SER A 123 14.54 1.01 8.96
N GLN A 124 13.75 1.73 8.17
CA GLN A 124 12.29 1.60 8.13
C GLN A 124 11.85 0.57 7.08
N THR A 125 10.65 0.03 7.25
CA THR A 125 10.04 -0.85 6.25
C THR A 125 9.64 -0.04 5.02
N TYR A 126 9.88 -0.61 3.85
CA TYR A 126 9.44 -0.02 2.58
C TYR A 126 7.98 -0.39 2.29
N ASP A 127 7.19 0.62 2.00
CA ASP A 127 5.80 0.49 1.54
C ASP A 127 5.64 1.23 0.21
N GLU A 128 5.23 0.50 -0.83
CA GLU A 128 5.06 1.06 -2.17
C GLU A 128 3.93 2.10 -2.24
N ALA A 129 2.88 1.94 -1.43
CA ALA A 129 1.79 2.91 -1.36
C ALA A 129 2.26 4.23 -0.75
N ILE A 130 3.08 4.17 0.30
CA ILE A 130 3.70 5.35 0.91
C ILE A 130 4.64 6.04 -0.09
N MET A 131 5.46 5.28 -0.82
CA MET A 131 6.33 5.83 -1.87
C MET A 131 5.52 6.55 -2.95
N SER A 132 4.44 5.94 -3.42
CA SER A 132 3.56 6.53 -4.43
C SER A 132 2.92 7.83 -3.94
N GLN A 133 2.44 7.87 -2.70
CA GLN A 133 1.88 9.08 -2.08
C GLN A 133 2.93 10.19 -1.95
N ALA A 134 4.16 9.85 -1.56
CA ALA A 134 5.26 10.79 -1.44
C ALA A 134 5.64 11.38 -2.80
N VAL A 135 5.71 10.57 -3.85
CA VAL A 135 5.96 11.01 -5.23
C VAL A 135 4.88 11.98 -5.70
N GLU A 136 3.61 11.66 -5.49
CA GLU A 136 2.50 12.54 -5.86
C GLU A 136 2.50 13.85 -5.03
N GLY A 137 2.88 13.79 -3.76
CA GLY A 137 3.09 14.97 -2.92
C GLY A 137 4.19 15.89 -3.47
N LEU A 138 5.33 15.31 -3.85
CA LEU A 138 6.43 16.04 -4.47
C LEU A 138 6.04 16.65 -5.81
N LYS A 139 5.33 15.94 -6.68
CA LYS A 139 4.84 16.51 -7.95
C LYS A 139 3.97 17.75 -7.73
N ARG A 140 3.06 17.71 -6.73
CA ARG A 140 2.25 18.89 -6.38
C ARG A 140 3.12 20.05 -5.90
N GLU A 141 4.13 19.78 -5.08
CA GLU A 141 5.05 20.80 -4.58
C GLU A 141 5.88 21.44 -5.71
N TYR A 142 6.30 20.66 -6.70
CA TYR A 142 6.96 21.17 -7.91
C TYR A 142 6.01 21.99 -8.78
N ALA A 143 4.76 21.57 -8.96
CA ALA A 143 3.74 22.30 -9.69
C ALA A 143 3.44 23.67 -9.05
N ASN A 144 3.38 23.74 -7.71
CA ASN A 144 3.24 25.00 -6.96
C ASN A 144 4.39 25.98 -7.20
N ARG A 145 5.54 25.49 -7.68
CA ARG A 145 6.71 26.29 -8.06
C ARG A 145 6.81 26.56 -9.57
N GLY A 146 5.72 26.29 -10.30
CA GLY A 146 5.66 26.47 -11.76
C GLY A 146 6.37 25.37 -12.56
N LYS A 147 6.72 24.25 -11.92
CA LYS A 147 7.38 23.10 -12.53
C LYS A 147 6.36 21.99 -12.84
N TYR A 148 5.44 22.26 -13.77
CA TYR A 148 4.32 21.34 -14.08
C TYR A 148 4.76 20.07 -14.79
N ASP A 149 5.90 20.09 -15.51
CA ASP A 149 6.47 18.95 -16.24
C ASP A 149 7.47 18.14 -15.40
N ALA A 150 7.55 18.41 -14.09
CA ALA A 150 8.47 17.70 -13.23
C ALA A 150 8.19 16.19 -13.19
N LYS A 151 9.20 15.40 -13.51
CA LYS A 151 9.19 13.93 -13.47
C LYS A 151 9.97 13.47 -12.25
N ILE A 152 9.30 12.68 -11.41
CA ILE A 152 9.88 12.11 -10.20
C ILE A 152 9.81 10.59 -10.34
N THR A 153 10.96 9.97 -10.47
CA THR A 153 11.07 8.55 -10.77
C THR A 153 11.77 7.83 -9.62
N PRO A 154 11.02 7.05 -8.82
CA PRO A 154 11.62 6.17 -7.84
C PRO A 154 12.14 4.90 -8.53
N LYS A 155 13.34 4.48 -8.17
CA LYS A 155 13.93 3.20 -8.53
C LYS A 155 14.24 2.45 -7.24
N VAL A 156 13.61 1.28 -7.07
CA VAL A 156 13.77 0.42 -5.91
C VAL A 156 14.57 -0.81 -6.33
N ALA A 157 15.77 -0.94 -5.80
CA ALA A 157 16.63 -2.10 -6.00
C ALA A 157 16.45 -3.07 -4.83
N ARG A 158 16.02 -4.30 -5.11
CA ARG A 158 15.92 -5.37 -4.12
C ARG A 158 17.29 -5.97 -3.87
N LEU A 159 17.62 -6.14 -2.60
CA LEU A 159 18.87 -6.73 -2.12
C LEU A 159 18.57 -8.02 -1.34
N ASP A 160 19.64 -8.80 -1.10
CA ASP A 160 19.54 -9.99 -0.25
C ASP A 160 18.99 -9.66 1.16
N ARG A 161 18.42 -10.67 1.81
CA ARG A 161 17.87 -10.60 3.17
C ARG A 161 16.75 -9.57 3.29
N ASN A 162 15.84 -9.55 2.32
CA ASN A 162 14.66 -8.70 2.30
C ASN A 162 14.96 -7.22 2.58
N ARG A 163 15.90 -6.64 1.83
CA ARG A 163 16.31 -5.25 1.91
C ARG A 163 16.11 -4.54 0.57
N VAL A 164 16.01 -3.22 0.62
CA VAL A 164 15.91 -2.37 -0.58
C VAL A 164 16.79 -1.14 -0.46
N GLU A 165 17.32 -0.71 -1.62
CA GLU A 165 17.86 0.63 -1.82
C GLU A 165 16.90 1.42 -2.70
N ILE A 166 16.72 2.69 -2.37
CA ILE A 166 15.83 3.60 -3.09
C ILE A 166 16.66 4.73 -3.70
N GLU A 167 16.53 4.91 -4.99
CA GLU A 167 17.06 6.06 -5.72
C GLU A 167 15.90 6.86 -6.30
N LEU A 168 15.73 8.10 -5.84
CA LEU A 168 14.72 9.02 -6.36
C LEU A 168 15.41 10.02 -7.29
N THR A 169 15.08 9.93 -8.57
CA THR A 169 15.60 10.85 -9.59
C THR A 169 14.52 11.88 -9.94
N ILE A 170 14.91 13.15 -9.95
CA ILE A 170 14.02 14.28 -10.24
C ILE A 170 14.53 14.96 -11.50
N ASP A 171 13.67 15.02 -12.50
CA ASP A 171 13.80 15.87 -13.66
C ASP A 171 12.76 16.99 -13.54
N GLU A 172 13.21 18.19 -13.20
CA GLU A 172 12.31 19.31 -12.92
C GLU A 172 11.61 19.89 -14.16
N GLY A 173 12.10 19.54 -15.35
CA GLY A 173 11.62 20.13 -16.59
C GLY A 173 11.84 21.64 -16.65
N GLU A 174 11.19 22.29 -17.60
CA GLU A 174 11.21 23.76 -17.74
C GLU A 174 10.26 24.44 -16.77
N THR A 175 10.51 25.71 -16.48
CA THR A 175 9.56 26.52 -15.69
C THR A 175 8.50 27.09 -16.62
N THR A 176 7.25 26.78 -16.35
CA THR A 176 6.11 27.32 -17.11
C THR A 176 5.92 28.80 -16.76
N THR A 177 5.88 29.65 -17.77
CA THR A 177 5.63 31.07 -17.63
C THR A 177 4.40 31.48 -18.45
N ILE A 178 3.61 32.38 -17.94
CA ILE A 178 2.49 32.98 -18.68
C ILE A 178 3.09 33.95 -19.70
N LYS A 179 2.95 33.65 -20.99
CA LYS A 179 3.45 34.52 -22.08
C LYS A 179 2.45 35.61 -22.47
N ASN A 180 1.18 35.33 -22.37
CA ASN A 180 0.11 36.24 -22.75
C ASN A 180 -1.13 36.01 -21.89
N ILE A 181 -1.82 37.08 -21.53
CA ILE A 181 -3.13 37.07 -20.88
C ILE A 181 -4.05 37.91 -21.76
N GLU A 182 -5.07 37.30 -22.33
CA GLU A 182 -6.08 37.97 -23.12
C GLU A 182 -7.37 38.06 -22.29
N PHE A 183 -7.97 39.26 -22.27
CA PHE A 183 -9.25 39.51 -21.62
C PHE A 183 -10.32 39.64 -22.69
N ASP A 184 -11.26 38.71 -22.73
CA ASP A 184 -12.42 38.78 -23.63
C ASP A 184 -13.63 39.33 -22.88
N GLY A 185 -14.37 40.29 -23.56
CA GLY A 185 -15.62 40.86 -23.02
C GLY A 185 -15.44 42.06 -22.08
N ASN A 186 -14.26 42.65 -21.98
CA ASN A 186 -14.07 43.89 -21.22
C ASN A 186 -14.41 45.14 -22.08
N GLU A 187 -15.55 45.72 -21.89
CA GLU A 187 -15.99 46.93 -22.62
C GLU A 187 -15.52 48.25 -21.98
N LYS A 188 -15.10 48.25 -20.71
CA LYS A 188 -14.82 49.47 -19.92
C LYS A 188 -13.35 49.75 -19.63
N PHE A 189 -12.49 48.78 -19.79
CA PHE A 189 -11.04 48.88 -19.49
C PHE A 189 -10.23 48.43 -20.70
N SER A 190 -9.12 49.10 -21.01
CA SER A 190 -8.22 48.64 -22.07
C SER A 190 -7.32 47.49 -21.54
N ASP A 191 -6.95 46.57 -22.43
CA ASP A 191 -6.08 45.41 -22.11
C ASP A 191 -4.63 45.81 -21.77
N ARG A 192 -4.32 47.10 -21.77
CA ARG A 192 -3.01 47.66 -21.41
C ARG A 192 -2.99 48.01 -19.93
N THR A 193 -2.26 47.25 -19.18
CA THR A 193 -1.73 47.63 -17.87
C THR A 193 -0.22 47.70 -17.94
#